data_408da7cd72137be2441f400eb490bee8
#
_entry.id   408da7cd72137be2441f400eb490bee8
#
_cell.length_a   1.000
_cell.length_b   1.000
_cell.length_c   1.000
_cell.angle_alpha   90.00
_cell.angle_beta   90.00
_cell.angle_gamma   90.00
#
_symmetry.space_group_name_H-M   'P 1'
#
loop_
_entity.id
_entity.type
_entity.pdbx_description
1 polymer ?
#
loop_
_entity_poly.entity_id
_entity_poly.type
_entity_poly.pdbx_seq_one_letter_code
_entity_poly.pdbx_strand_id
1 'polypeptide(L)'
;MTPVEAPAYVPGHGLLRGRTAVVTAAAGAGVGGATARRLLEEGARVVISDPHTRRLKDHQAELAAEFGDAVTSTACDVTDETQVRDLFDTAEREHGRLDIVVNNAGLGGTAPLVDMTDEQWTRVLDVTLGGTFRCTRAALRRMRETDGGVIVNNASVVGWRAQAGQAHYAAAKAGVMALTRCAAVEAAAYGVRVNAVAPSLALHPHLARVTTPELLEELTAREAFGRAAEPWEVANVIVFLASDYSSYMTGETVSVSSRHP
;
A
#
# COMPACT_ATOMS: atom_id res chain seq x y z
N MET A 1 -21.62 2.16 -21.96
CA MET A 1 -22.34 2.23 -20.67
C MET A 1 -22.07 3.58 -20.04
N THR A 2 -23.04 4.19 -19.39
CA THR A 2 -22.78 5.39 -18.58
C THR A 2 -21.94 4.96 -17.36
N PRO A 3 -20.85 5.65 -17.04
CA PRO A 3 -20.05 5.33 -15.86
C PRO A 3 -20.88 5.42 -14.58
N VAL A 4 -20.65 4.49 -13.64
CA VAL A 4 -21.27 4.56 -12.31
C VAL A 4 -20.45 5.55 -11.48
N GLU A 5 -21.09 6.58 -10.94
CA GLU A 5 -20.41 7.57 -10.11
C GLU A 5 -19.85 6.96 -8.83
N ALA A 6 -18.71 7.49 -8.34
CA ALA A 6 -18.21 7.13 -7.03
C ALA A 6 -19.25 7.59 -5.96
N PRO A 7 -19.47 6.78 -4.91
CA PRO A 7 -20.32 7.20 -3.80
C PRO A 7 -19.71 8.38 -3.04
N ALA A 8 -20.52 9.02 -2.19
CA ALA A 8 -20.01 10.02 -1.27
C ALA A 8 -18.90 9.43 -0.37
N TYR A 9 -17.92 10.27 -0.05
CA TYR A 9 -16.84 9.91 0.86
C TYR A 9 -17.39 9.49 2.24
N VAL A 10 -16.89 8.35 2.77
CA VAL A 10 -17.37 7.82 4.04
C VAL A 10 -16.48 8.37 5.17
N PRO A 11 -17.03 9.08 6.19
CA PRO A 11 -16.25 9.59 7.32
C PRO A 11 -15.70 8.46 8.20
N GLY A 12 -14.66 8.75 8.98
CA GLY A 12 -14.08 7.80 9.92
C GLY A 12 -15.00 7.52 11.12
N HIS A 13 -14.88 6.30 11.67
CA HIS A 13 -15.67 5.82 12.80
C HIS A 13 -14.80 5.53 14.04
N GLY A 14 -13.50 5.81 13.99
CA GLY A 14 -12.57 5.59 15.09
C GLY A 14 -12.17 4.13 15.31
N LEU A 15 -12.15 3.33 14.23
CA LEU A 15 -11.84 1.90 14.26
C LEU A 15 -10.40 1.60 14.72
N LEU A 16 -9.49 2.57 14.59
CA LEU A 16 -8.06 2.38 14.84
C LEU A 16 -7.54 3.28 15.97
N ARG A 17 -8.42 3.75 16.86
CA ARG A 17 -8.03 4.59 18.00
C ARG A 17 -6.95 3.91 18.84
N GLY A 18 -5.87 4.65 19.13
CA GLY A 18 -4.74 4.18 19.93
C GLY A 18 -3.79 3.24 19.22
N ARG A 19 -4.00 2.97 17.91
CA ARG A 19 -3.08 2.20 17.07
C ARG A 19 -2.07 3.13 16.39
N THR A 20 -0.88 2.61 16.16
CA THR A 20 0.18 3.28 15.41
C THR A 20 0.42 2.53 14.08
N ALA A 21 0.41 3.28 12.99
CA ALA A 21 0.58 2.75 11.64
C ALA A 21 1.82 3.32 10.94
N VAL A 22 2.49 2.51 10.14
CA VAL A 22 3.49 2.92 9.15
C VAL A 22 2.94 2.71 7.75
N VAL A 23 3.04 3.71 6.87
CA VAL A 23 2.62 3.62 5.47
C VAL A 23 3.79 4.01 4.56
N THR A 24 4.24 3.09 3.69
CA THR A 24 5.31 3.34 2.73
C THR A 24 4.80 3.96 1.43
N ALA A 25 5.61 4.79 0.76
CA ALA A 25 5.27 5.52 -0.46
C ALA A 25 3.96 6.32 -0.31
N ALA A 26 3.88 7.09 0.77
CA ALA A 26 2.67 7.81 1.17
C ALA A 26 2.74 9.33 0.90
N ALA A 27 3.69 9.81 0.11
CA ALA A 27 3.79 11.22 -0.26
C ALA A 27 2.84 11.57 -1.42
N GLY A 28 1.71 12.21 -1.11
CA GLY A 28 0.78 12.77 -2.09
C GLY A 28 -0.51 11.95 -2.32
N ALA A 29 -1.19 12.21 -3.43
CA ALA A 29 -2.58 11.81 -3.69
C ALA A 29 -2.77 10.35 -4.21
N GLY A 30 -1.78 9.48 -4.10
CA GLY A 30 -1.91 8.06 -4.46
C GLY A 30 -2.55 7.22 -3.36
N VAL A 31 -2.62 5.90 -3.58
CA VAL A 31 -3.19 4.95 -2.61
C VAL A 31 -2.52 5.08 -1.24
N GLY A 32 -1.18 5.25 -1.17
CA GLY A 32 -0.47 5.42 0.10
C GLY A 32 -0.88 6.66 0.87
N GLY A 33 -0.98 7.82 0.21
CA GLY A 33 -1.44 9.05 0.86
C GLY A 33 -2.90 8.99 1.28
N ALA A 34 -3.77 8.47 0.43
CA ALA A 34 -5.17 8.24 0.77
C ALA A 34 -5.32 7.26 1.96
N THR A 35 -4.47 6.21 2.01
CA THR A 35 -4.43 5.29 3.14
C THR A 35 -4.00 5.99 4.42
N ALA A 36 -2.93 6.79 4.37
CA ALA A 36 -2.49 7.54 5.54
C ALA A 36 -3.60 8.44 6.09
N ARG A 37 -4.28 9.18 5.22
CA ARG A 37 -5.44 10.00 5.60
C ARG A 37 -6.54 9.15 6.24
N ARG A 38 -6.95 8.06 5.61
CA ARG A 38 -8.02 7.19 6.13
C ARG A 38 -7.68 6.59 7.50
N LEU A 39 -6.43 6.18 7.72
CA LEU A 39 -5.98 5.67 9.02
C LEU A 39 -6.03 6.77 10.10
N LEU A 40 -5.65 8.01 9.77
CA LEU A 40 -5.77 9.17 10.68
C LEU A 40 -7.22 9.47 11.03
N GLU A 41 -8.13 9.48 10.04
CA GLU A 41 -9.58 9.68 10.25
C GLU A 41 -10.19 8.59 11.14
N GLU A 42 -9.64 7.37 11.10
CA GLU A 42 -10.02 6.27 12.00
C GLU A 42 -9.36 6.35 13.39
N GLY A 43 -8.58 7.41 13.64
CA GLY A 43 -7.99 7.70 14.96
C GLY A 43 -6.64 7.03 15.22
N ALA A 44 -5.97 6.51 14.19
CA ALA A 44 -4.61 6.03 14.31
C ALA A 44 -3.59 7.18 14.36
N ARG A 45 -2.42 6.91 14.92
CA ARG A 45 -1.20 7.69 14.70
C ARG A 45 -0.47 7.11 13.49
N VAL A 46 0.07 7.94 12.61
CA VAL A 46 0.61 7.46 11.34
C VAL A 46 2.00 8.03 11.07
N VAL A 47 2.95 7.16 10.78
CA VAL A 47 4.24 7.52 10.20
C VAL A 47 4.16 7.28 8.69
N ILE A 48 4.25 8.35 7.91
CA ILE A 48 4.32 8.27 6.46
C ILE A 48 5.75 8.25 5.97
N SER A 49 6.04 7.49 4.91
CA SER A 49 7.37 7.48 4.30
C SER A 49 7.33 7.55 2.78
N ASP A 50 8.39 8.14 2.23
CA ASP A 50 8.64 8.21 0.78
C ASP A 50 10.12 8.56 0.55
N PRO A 51 10.79 8.12 -0.51
CA PRO A 51 12.15 8.55 -0.83
C PRO A 51 12.22 10.03 -1.24
N HIS A 52 11.12 10.63 -1.69
CA HIS A 52 11.05 12.03 -2.12
C HIS A 52 10.79 12.98 -0.94
N THR A 53 11.84 13.39 -0.25
CA THR A 53 11.78 14.20 0.98
C THR A 53 10.92 15.45 0.89
N ARG A 54 10.95 16.19 -0.23
CA ARG A 54 10.14 17.41 -0.40
C ARG A 54 8.65 17.09 -0.43
N ARG A 55 8.22 16.18 -1.32
CA ARG A 55 6.81 15.79 -1.40
C ARG A 55 6.30 15.19 -0.08
N LEU A 56 7.16 14.43 0.60
CA LEU A 56 6.85 13.85 1.90
C LEU A 56 6.57 14.94 2.95
N LYS A 57 7.42 15.96 3.04
CA LYS A 57 7.22 17.08 3.95
C LYS A 57 5.98 17.90 3.63
N ASP A 58 5.74 18.17 2.34
CA ASP A 58 4.58 18.94 1.90
C ASP A 58 3.29 18.17 2.29
N HIS A 59 3.24 16.86 2.05
CA HIS A 59 2.08 16.04 2.41
C HIS A 59 1.92 15.85 3.93
N GLN A 60 3.02 15.71 4.68
CA GLN A 60 2.96 15.70 6.14
C GLN A 60 2.36 17.00 6.68
N ALA A 61 2.80 18.16 6.16
CA ALA A 61 2.27 19.44 6.58
C ALA A 61 0.76 19.58 6.29
N GLU A 62 0.32 19.12 5.13
CA GLU A 62 -1.11 19.04 4.77
C GLU A 62 -1.91 18.20 5.79
N LEU A 63 -1.45 17.00 6.09
CA LEU A 63 -2.13 16.12 7.05
C LEU A 63 -2.05 16.67 8.49
N ALA A 64 -0.91 17.26 8.89
CA ALA A 64 -0.73 17.83 10.22
C ALA A 64 -1.61 19.06 10.47
N ALA A 65 -1.99 19.79 9.43
CA ALA A 65 -2.94 20.90 9.55
C ALA A 65 -4.32 20.43 10.06
N GLU A 66 -4.69 19.19 9.81
CA GLU A 66 -5.98 18.60 10.20
C GLU A 66 -5.84 17.66 11.42
N PHE A 67 -4.78 16.85 11.48
CA PHE A 67 -4.60 15.78 12.46
C PHE A 67 -3.52 16.06 13.51
N GLY A 68 -2.86 17.23 13.45
CA GLY A 68 -1.85 17.65 14.43
C GLY A 68 -0.65 16.70 14.50
N ASP A 69 -0.29 16.33 15.71
CA ASP A 69 0.84 15.44 16.04
C ASP A 69 0.57 13.95 15.82
N ALA A 70 -0.63 13.59 15.37
CA ALA A 70 -0.95 12.23 15.01
C ALA A 70 -0.22 11.74 13.75
N VAL A 71 0.36 12.65 12.95
CA VAL A 71 1.13 12.31 11.76
C VAL A 71 2.57 12.77 11.86
N THR A 72 3.50 11.86 11.60
CA THR A 72 4.93 12.13 11.45
C THR A 72 5.45 11.58 10.12
N SER A 73 6.67 11.93 9.73
CA SER A 73 7.24 11.43 8.47
C SER A 73 8.72 11.07 8.60
N THR A 74 9.13 10.06 7.85
CA THR A 74 10.53 9.63 7.73
C THR A 74 10.86 9.33 6.28
N ALA A 75 11.91 9.94 5.74
CA ALA A 75 12.38 9.59 4.41
C ALA A 75 12.85 8.12 4.40
N CYS A 76 12.37 7.33 3.44
CA CYS A 76 12.72 5.94 3.31
C CYS A 76 12.66 5.47 1.86
N ASP A 77 13.80 5.00 1.37
CA ASP A 77 13.88 4.12 0.21
C ASP A 77 13.80 2.68 0.71
N VAL A 78 12.74 1.96 0.33
CA VAL A 78 12.50 0.58 0.76
C VAL A 78 13.52 -0.43 0.22
N THR A 79 14.40 -0.02 -0.70
CA THR A 79 15.53 -0.83 -1.17
C THR A 79 16.73 -0.78 -0.22
N ASP A 80 16.75 0.17 0.71
CA ASP A 80 17.79 0.35 1.72
C ASP A 80 17.35 -0.19 3.09
N GLU A 81 17.97 -1.26 3.55
CA GLU A 81 17.66 -1.91 4.83
C GLU A 81 17.85 -0.98 6.03
N THR A 82 18.83 -0.06 5.97
CA THR A 82 19.08 0.89 7.07
C THR A 82 17.94 1.89 7.16
N GLN A 83 17.49 2.46 6.04
CA GLN A 83 16.38 3.38 6.02
C GLN A 83 15.06 2.71 6.43
N VAL A 84 14.87 1.45 6.03
CA VAL A 84 13.70 0.66 6.50
C VAL A 84 13.75 0.50 8.03
N ARG A 85 14.90 0.15 8.61
CA ARG A 85 15.04 0.06 10.07
C ARG A 85 14.71 1.39 10.75
N ASP A 86 15.30 2.49 10.26
CA ASP A 86 15.14 3.83 10.83
C ASP A 86 13.66 4.32 10.74
N LEU A 87 12.93 3.92 9.69
CA LEU A 87 11.50 4.18 9.57
C LEU A 87 10.70 3.55 10.72
N PHE A 88 10.95 2.27 11.01
CA PHE A 88 10.23 1.57 12.08
C PHE A 88 10.68 2.04 13.47
N ASP A 89 11.96 2.35 13.67
CA ASP A 89 12.47 2.94 14.90
C ASP A 89 11.82 4.33 15.17
N THR A 90 11.52 5.08 14.10
CA THR A 90 10.76 6.33 14.22
C THR A 90 9.35 6.08 14.74
N ALA A 91 8.65 5.07 14.25
CA ALA A 91 7.28 4.78 14.72
C ALA A 91 7.27 4.46 16.23
N GLU A 92 8.21 3.67 16.69
CA GLU A 92 8.34 3.33 18.12
C GLU A 92 8.75 4.53 18.97
N ARG A 93 9.69 5.35 18.50
CA ARG A 93 10.16 6.54 19.21
C ARG A 93 9.09 7.62 19.34
N GLU A 94 8.38 7.92 18.24
CA GLU A 94 7.41 9.04 18.20
C GLU A 94 6.05 8.64 18.80
N HIS A 95 5.65 7.37 18.68
CA HIS A 95 4.32 6.92 19.04
C HIS A 95 4.29 5.76 20.04
N GLY A 96 5.46 5.25 20.46
CA GLY A 96 5.61 4.27 21.54
C GLY A 96 5.29 2.82 21.17
N ARG A 97 4.74 2.55 19.97
CA ARG A 97 4.34 1.22 19.51
C ARG A 97 4.24 1.13 18.00
N LEU A 98 4.16 -0.10 17.47
CA LEU A 98 3.86 -0.39 16.07
C LEU A 98 2.76 -1.44 16.01
N ASP A 99 1.59 -1.07 15.47
CA ASP A 99 0.43 -1.97 15.35
C ASP A 99 0.10 -2.35 13.92
N ILE A 100 0.30 -1.42 12.98
CA ILE A 100 -0.15 -1.57 11.59
C ILE A 100 0.99 -1.20 10.66
N VAL A 101 1.21 -2.02 9.65
CA VAL A 101 2.13 -1.69 8.55
C VAL A 101 1.41 -1.84 7.22
N VAL A 102 1.44 -0.78 6.42
CA VAL A 102 0.93 -0.80 5.05
C VAL A 102 2.11 -0.70 4.08
N ASN A 103 2.45 -1.80 3.46
CA ASN A 103 3.49 -1.90 2.45
C ASN A 103 2.91 -1.48 1.09
N ASN A 104 2.90 -0.17 0.84
CA ASN A 104 2.34 0.41 -0.38
C ASN A 104 3.42 0.75 -1.43
N ALA A 105 4.69 0.83 -1.04
CA ALA A 105 5.76 1.12 -1.98
C ALA A 105 5.80 0.12 -3.13
N GLY A 106 5.88 0.63 -4.35
CA GLY A 106 5.94 -0.17 -5.55
C GLY A 106 6.30 0.68 -6.75
N LEU A 107 6.97 0.07 -7.70
CA LEU A 107 7.39 0.67 -8.96
C LEU A 107 6.82 -0.17 -10.10
N GLY A 108 6.11 0.49 -11.01
CA GLY A 108 5.68 -0.08 -12.28
C GLY A 108 6.59 0.36 -13.43
N GLY A 109 6.19 0.01 -14.62
CA GLY A 109 6.84 0.39 -15.86
C GLY A 109 6.22 -0.38 -17.02
N THR A 110 6.55 -0.02 -18.25
CA THR A 110 6.10 -0.73 -19.44
C THR A 110 7.28 -0.93 -20.37
N ALA A 111 7.58 -2.19 -20.67
CA ALA A 111 8.55 -2.58 -21.69
C ALA A 111 8.14 -3.93 -22.29
N PRO A 112 8.18 -4.12 -23.63
CA PRO A 112 8.03 -5.45 -24.22
C PRO A 112 9.04 -6.41 -23.61
N LEU A 113 8.65 -7.66 -23.39
CA LEU A 113 9.54 -8.62 -22.72
C LEU A 113 10.87 -8.83 -23.46
N VAL A 114 10.82 -8.80 -24.79
CA VAL A 114 12.02 -8.97 -25.65
C VAL A 114 13.00 -7.80 -25.58
N ASP A 115 12.52 -6.61 -25.16
CA ASP A 115 13.32 -5.37 -25.07
C ASP A 115 13.58 -4.96 -23.60
N MET A 116 13.04 -5.72 -22.63
CA MET A 116 13.19 -5.42 -21.21
C MET A 116 14.62 -5.68 -20.75
N THR A 117 15.25 -4.64 -20.18
CA THR A 117 16.63 -4.77 -19.68
C THR A 117 16.64 -5.40 -18.27
N ASP A 118 17.80 -5.98 -17.90
CA ASP A 118 18.01 -6.54 -16.57
C ASP A 118 17.85 -5.47 -15.48
N GLU A 119 18.21 -4.21 -15.77
CA GLU A 119 18.05 -3.10 -14.83
C GLU A 119 16.57 -2.77 -14.60
N GLN A 120 15.76 -2.74 -15.67
CA GLN A 120 14.32 -2.53 -15.56
C GLN A 120 13.67 -3.65 -14.75
N TRP A 121 14.00 -4.90 -15.04
CA TRP A 121 13.55 -6.07 -14.31
C TRP A 121 13.93 -6.00 -12.84
N THR A 122 15.23 -5.89 -12.55
CA THR A 122 15.76 -5.90 -11.19
C THR A 122 15.23 -4.74 -10.35
N ARG A 123 15.16 -3.53 -10.90
CA ARG A 123 14.66 -2.35 -10.20
C ARG A 123 13.20 -2.50 -9.77
N VAL A 124 12.34 -3.01 -10.67
CA VAL A 124 10.92 -3.20 -10.33
C VAL A 124 10.74 -4.27 -9.27
N LEU A 125 11.46 -5.39 -9.37
CA LEU A 125 11.43 -6.44 -8.36
C LEU A 125 11.98 -5.97 -7.02
N ASP A 126 13.10 -5.25 -7.00
CA ASP A 126 13.74 -4.81 -5.77
C ASP A 126 12.90 -3.80 -5.00
N VAL A 127 12.32 -2.81 -5.68
CA VAL A 127 11.41 -1.85 -5.04
C VAL A 127 10.12 -2.53 -4.59
N THR A 128 9.47 -3.30 -5.49
CA THR A 128 8.09 -3.77 -5.27
C THR A 128 8.05 -5.01 -4.39
N LEU A 129 8.81 -6.05 -4.70
CA LEU A 129 8.84 -7.29 -3.92
C LEU A 129 9.89 -7.23 -2.82
N GLY A 130 11.12 -6.82 -3.15
CA GLY A 130 12.22 -6.68 -2.19
C GLY A 130 11.90 -5.69 -1.07
N GLY A 131 11.33 -4.51 -1.42
CA GLY A 131 10.89 -3.52 -0.44
C GLY A 131 9.78 -4.04 0.47
N THR A 132 8.75 -4.69 -0.09
CA THR A 132 7.69 -5.34 0.69
C THR A 132 8.26 -6.40 1.63
N PHE A 133 9.21 -7.21 1.17
CA PHE A 133 9.89 -8.21 2.00
C PHE A 133 10.67 -7.56 3.15
N ARG A 134 11.50 -6.54 2.89
CA ARG A 134 12.28 -5.85 3.93
C ARG A 134 11.37 -5.24 4.99
N CYS A 135 10.33 -4.52 4.58
CA CYS A 135 9.37 -3.90 5.51
C CYS A 135 8.57 -4.96 6.29
N THR A 136 8.08 -6.03 5.64
CA THR A 136 7.38 -7.13 6.33
C THR A 136 8.28 -7.78 7.36
N ARG A 137 9.53 -8.11 7.01
CA ARG A 137 10.50 -8.69 7.94
C ARG A 137 10.81 -7.76 9.12
N ALA A 138 11.01 -6.47 8.87
CA ALA A 138 11.27 -5.48 9.92
C ALA A 138 10.08 -5.31 10.87
N ALA A 139 8.85 -5.33 10.33
CA ALA A 139 7.62 -5.30 11.11
C ALA A 139 7.47 -6.55 11.98
N LEU A 140 7.61 -7.74 11.40
CA LEU A 140 7.46 -9.01 12.13
C LEU A 140 8.47 -9.17 13.27
N ARG A 141 9.71 -8.69 13.08
CA ARG A 141 10.72 -8.69 14.15
C ARG A 141 10.32 -7.89 15.38
N ARG A 142 9.54 -6.81 15.20
CA ARG A 142 9.03 -5.96 16.29
C ARG A 142 7.71 -6.51 16.85
N MET A 143 6.78 -6.85 15.99
CA MET A 143 5.45 -7.31 16.38
C MET A 143 5.46 -8.64 17.15
N ARG A 144 6.45 -9.50 16.94
CA ARG A 144 6.60 -10.74 17.74
C ARG A 144 7.00 -10.49 19.20
N GLU A 145 7.55 -9.31 19.51
CA GLU A 145 7.92 -8.90 20.88
C GLU A 145 6.82 -8.12 21.59
N THR A 146 5.67 -7.94 20.91
CA THR A 146 4.49 -7.22 21.42
C THR A 146 3.24 -8.09 21.32
N ASP A 147 2.06 -7.53 21.57
CA ASP A 147 0.79 -8.26 21.55
C ASP A 147 0.20 -8.45 20.14
N GLY A 148 1.05 -8.66 19.13
CA GLY A 148 0.62 -8.86 17.75
C GLY A 148 0.59 -7.59 16.90
N GLY A 149 -0.10 -7.65 15.77
CA GLY A 149 -0.19 -6.54 14.81
C GLY A 149 -0.85 -6.92 13.49
N VAL A 150 -0.87 -5.98 12.57
CA VAL A 150 -1.43 -6.20 11.23
C VAL A 150 -0.49 -5.67 10.16
N ILE A 151 -0.25 -6.48 9.13
CA ILE A 151 0.47 -6.07 7.92
C ILE A 151 -0.50 -6.16 6.74
N VAL A 152 -0.62 -5.07 5.98
CA VAL A 152 -1.38 -5.04 4.72
C VAL A 152 -0.44 -4.72 3.57
N ASN A 153 -0.29 -5.65 2.64
CA ASN A 153 0.55 -5.51 1.46
C ASN A 153 -0.28 -5.01 0.27
N ASN A 154 0.21 -4.00 -0.43
CA ASN A 154 -0.42 -3.54 -1.66
C ASN A 154 0.09 -4.35 -2.86
N ALA A 155 -0.64 -5.40 -3.24
CA ALA A 155 -0.44 -6.19 -4.45
C ALA A 155 -1.02 -5.47 -5.69
N SER A 156 -1.59 -6.19 -6.63
CA SER A 156 -2.33 -5.68 -7.80
C SER A 156 -3.06 -6.83 -8.49
N VAL A 157 -4.17 -6.57 -9.16
CA VAL A 157 -4.81 -7.57 -10.03
C VAL A 157 -3.88 -8.07 -11.14
N VAL A 158 -2.84 -7.30 -11.50
CA VAL A 158 -1.82 -7.73 -12.48
C VAL A 158 -0.99 -8.91 -11.95
N GLY A 159 -0.97 -9.17 -10.64
CA GLY A 159 -0.41 -10.40 -10.08
C GLY A 159 -1.20 -11.67 -10.44
N TRP A 160 -2.45 -11.55 -10.85
CA TRP A 160 -3.31 -12.65 -11.35
C TRP A 160 -3.54 -12.59 -12.85
N ARG A 161 -3.55 -11.37 -13.44
CA ARG A 161 -3.87 -11.13 -14.84
C ARG A 161 -2.62 -10.91 -15.67
N ALA A 162 -2.70 -11.23 -16.96
CA ALA A 162 -1.70 -10.83 -17.92
C ALA A 162 -1.94 -9.39 -18.39
N GLN A 163 -0.86 -8.62 -18.47
CA GLN A 163 -0.84 -7.31 -19.13
C GLN A 163 0.45 -7.18 -19.93
N ALA A 164 0.31 -6.93 -21.24
CA ALA A 164 1.45 -6.74 -22.12
C ALA A 164 2.38 -5.64 -21.61
N GLY A 165 3.69 -5.84 -21.71
CA GLY A 165 4.71 -4.89 -21.27
C GLY A 165 4.93 -4.81 -19.76
N GLN A 166 4.24 -5.59 -18.94
CA GLN A 166 4.34 -5.54 -17.48
C GLN A 166 4.87 -6.83 -16.84
N ALA A 167 5.65 -7.63 -17.52
CA ALA A 167 6.14 -8.91 -17.01
C ALA A 167 6.86 -8.78 -15.65
N HIS A 168 7.75 -7.80 -15.48
CA HIS A 168 8.45 -7.52 -14.22
C HIS A 168 7.49 -7.13 -13.09
N TYR A 169 6.51 -6.26 -13.37
CA TYR A 169 5.55 -5.80 -12.38
C TYR A 169 4.58 -6.92 -11.98
N ALA A 170 4.09 -7.69 -12.96
CA ALA A 170 3.24 -8.85 -12.72
C ALA A 170 3.95 -9.88 -11.84
N ALA A 171 5.20 -10.22 -12.16
CA ALA A 171 6.02 -11.13 -11.37
C ALA A 171 6.22 -10.62 -9.93
N ALA A 172 6.55 -9.33 -9.77
CA ALA A 172 6.73 -8.72 -8.46
C ALA A 172 5.43 -8.76 -7.63
N LYS A 173 4.27 -8.41 -8.22
CA LYS A 173 2.97 -8.39 -7.53
C LYS A 173 2.43 -9.79 -7.22
N ALA A 174 2.66 -10.77 -8.09
CA ALA A 174 2.42 -12.18 -7.79
C ALA A 174 3.32 -12.67 -6.62
N GLY A 175 4.59 -12.25 -6.62
CA GLY A 175 5.52 -12.50 -5.52
C GLY A 175 5.05 -11.89 -4.19
N VAL A 176 4.49 -10.67 -4.20
CA VAL A 176 3.90 -10.04 -2.99
C VAL A 176 2.74 -10.88 -2.45
N MET A 177 1.87 -11.41 -3.31
CA MET A 177 0.77 -12.30 -2.88
C MET A 177 1.30 -13.60 -2.27
N ALA A 178 2.35 -14.19 -2.85
CA ALA A 178 2.98 -15.40 -2.31
C ALA A 178 3.66 -15.11 -0.96
N LEU A 179 4.42 -14.01 -0.86
CA LEU A 179 5.03 -13.54 0.38
C LEU A 179 3.99 -13.32 1.49
N THR A 180 2.84 -12.72 1.14
CA THR A 180 1.73 -12.50 2.08
C THR A 180 1.26 -13.81 2.70
N ARG A 181 1.02 -14.85 1.89
CA ARG A 181 0.57 -16.16 2.39
C ARG A 181 1.60 -16.83 3.29
N CYS A 182 2.88 -16.83 2.89
CA CYS A 182 3.94 -17.42 3.70
C CYS A 182 4.12 -16.68 5.03
N ALA A 183 4.21 -15.34 4.97
CA ALA A 183 4.35 -14.51 6.16
C ALA A 183 3.15 -14.66 7.12
N ALA A 184 1.93 -14.81 6.60
CA ALA A 184 0.73 -15.01 7.40
C ALA A 184 0.77 -16.29 8.24
N VAL A 185 1.24 -17.40 7.65
CA VAL A 185 1.36 -18.68 8.36
C VAL A 185 2.42 -18.59 9.47
N GLU A 186 3.57 -17.99 9.18
CA GLU A 186 4.65 -17.82 10.15
C GLU A 186 4.27 -16.84 11.28
N ALA A 187 3.56 -15.75 10.93
CA ALA A 187 3.21 -14.68 11.84
C ALA A 187 2.05 -15.02 12.78
N ALA A 188 1.22 -16.00 12.44
CA ALA A 188 0.06 -16.42 13.25
C ALA A 188 0.45 -16.79 14.69
N ALA A 189 1.62 -17.41 14.88
CA ALA A 189 2.14 -17.76 16.20
C ALA A 189 2.42 -16.56 17.12
N TYR A 190 2.53 -15.35 16.52
CA TYR A 190 2.78 -14.09 17.24
C TYR A 190 1.53 -13.21 17.33
N GLY A 191 0.36 -13.71 16.95
CA GLY A 191 -0.86 -12.91 16.88
C GLY A 191 -0.86 -11.84 15.78
N VAL A 192 -0.01 -11.96 14.77
CA VAL A 192 0.09 -11.00 13.66
C VAL A 192 -0.69 -11.51 12.45
N ARG A 193 -1.56 -10.66 11.90
CA ARG A 193 -2.26 -10.93 10.65
C ARG A 193 -1.52 -10.27 9.47
N VAL A 194 -1.38 -10.99 8.39
CA VAL A 194 -0.75 -10.48 7.16
C VAL A 194 -1.68 -10.74 5.99
N ASN A 195 -2.21 -9.68 5.38
CA ASN A 195 -3.10 -9.74 4.24
C ASN A 195 -2.62 -8.83 3.12
N ALA A 196 -3.20 -8.94 1.95
CA ALA A 196 -2.94 -8.05 0.83
C ALA A 196 -4.24 -7.49 0.24
N VAL A 197 -4.15 -6.30 -0.35
CA VAL A 197 -5.14 -5.79 -1.30
C VAL A 197 -4.58 -5.92 -2.72
N ALA A 198 -5.44 -6.21 -3.68
CA ALA A 198 -5.09 -6.25 -5.10
C ALA A 198 -5.98 -5.27 -5.88
N PRO A 199 -5.59 -3.99 -5.94
CA PRO A 199 -6.34 -3.00 -6.71
C PRO A 199 -6.27 -3.26 -8.22
N SER A 200 -7.35 -2.91 -8.93
CA SER A 200 -7.32 -2.71 -10.37
C SER A 200 -6.84 -1.30 -10.71
N LEU A 201 -7.50 -0.61 -11.61
CA LEU A 201 -7.14 0.76 -11.98
C LEU A 201 -7.57 1.73 -10.87
N ALA A 202 -6.62 2.28 -10.13
CA ALA A 202 -6.84 3.39 -9.20
C ALA A 202 -6.20 4.66 -9.76
N LEU A 203 -7.03 5.65 -10.10
CA LEU A 203 -6.57 6.87 -10.76
C LEU A 203 -5.93 7.82 -9.76
N HIS A 204 -4.69 8.19 -10.03
CA HIS A 204 -3.96 9.20 -9.25
C HIS A 204 -3.03 10.01 -10.16
N PRO A 205 -2.58 11.22 -9.75
CA PRO A 205 -1.84 12.14 -10.61
C PRO A 205 -0.54 11.56 -11.22
N HIS A 206 0.11 10.63 -10.53
CA HIS A 206 1.31 10.00 -11.07
C HIS A 206 0.96 9.03 -12.20
N LEU A 207 -0.06 8.20 -12.06
CA LEU A 207 -0.52 7.30 -13.11
C LEU A 207 -0.95 8.07 -14.35
N ALA A 208 -1.71 9.16 -14.17
CA ALA A 208 -2.13 10.02 -15.27
C ALA A 208 -0.97 10.68 -16.03
N ARG A 209 0.20 10.83 -15.42
CA ARG A 209 1.40 11.37 -16.08
C ARG A 209 2.21 10.33 -16.87
N VAL A 210 2.15 9.06 -16.44
CA VAL A 210 2.97 7.98 -17.03
C VAL A 210 2.16 7.07 -17.97
N THR A 211 0.85 7.33 -18.09
CA THR A 211 -0.07 6.58 -18.97
C THR A 211 -0.63 7.53 -20.02
N THR A 212 -0.67 7.10 -21.28
CA THR A 212 -1.29 7.92 -22.33
C THR A 212 -2.81 8.01 -22.12
N PRO A 213 -3.47 9.11 -22.54
CA PRO A 213 -4.91 9.25 -22.43
C PRO A 213 -5.68 8.10 -23.06
N GLU A 214 -5.25 7.63 -24.23
CA GLU A 214 -5.86 6.53 -24.98
C GLU A 214 -5.80 5.21 -24.19
N LEU A 215 -4.62 4.90 -23.59
CA LEU A 215 -4.45 3.70 -22.78
C LEU A 215 -5.27 3.80 -21.48
N LEU A 216 -5.35 4.99 -20.88
CA LEU A 216 -6.16 5.22 -19.69
C LEU A 216 -7.65 5.02 -19.99
N GLU A 217 -8.13 5.53 -21.12
CA GLU A 217 -9.50 5.33 -21.60
C GLU A 217 -9.78 3.84 -21.86
N GLU A 218 -8.88 3.14 -22.55
CA GLU A 218 -8.99 1.69 -22.79
C GLU A 218 -9.07 0.90 -21.48
N LEU A 219 -8.17 1.19 -20.52
CA LEU A 219 -8.17 0.51 -19.22
C LEU A 219 -9.46 0.80 -18.43
N THR A 220 -9.91 2.06 -18.45
CA THR A 220 -11.15 2.48 -17.79
C THR A 220 -12.37 1.80 -18.40
N ALA A 221 -12.43 1.69 -19.72
CA ALA A 221 -13.54 1.04 -20.42
C ALA A 221 -13.65 -0.47 -20.10
N ARG A 222 -12.56 -1.09 -19.63
CA ARG A 222 -12.55 -2.49 -19.19
C ARG A 222 -13.08 -2.70 -17.78
N GLU A 223 -13.16 -1.65 -16.97
CA GLU A 223 -13.75 -1.72 -15.63
C GLU A 223 -15.29 -1.77 -15.74
N ALA A 224 -15.94 -2.67 -14.97
CA ALA A 224 -17.40 -2.86 -15.07
C ALA A 224 -18.21 -1.60 -14.71
N PHE A 225 -17.65 -0.74 -13.83
CA PHE A 225 -18.28 0.54 -13.49
C PHE A 225 -17.99 1.65 -14.50
N GLY A 226 -17.18 1.41 -15.54
CA GLY A 226 -16.80 2.41 -16.54
C GLY A 226 -15.96 3.56 -15.96
N ARG A 227 -15.34 3.37 -14.80
CA ARG A 227 -14.45 4.32 -14.14
C ARG A 227 -13.31 3.59 -13.41
N ALA A 228 -12.22 4.31 -13.19
CA ALA A 228 -11.20 3.88 -12.24
C ALA A 228 -11.71 4.01 -10.80
N ALA A 229 -11.07 3.28 -9.88
CA ALA A 229 -11.30 3.48 -8.45
C ALA A 229 -10.64 4.79 -7.99
N GLU A 230 -11.28 5.46 -7.04
CA GLU A 230 -10.65 6.52 -6.27
C GLU A 230 -9.64 5.89 -5.28
N PRO A 231 -8.48 6.52 -5.03
CA PRO A 231 -7.50 5.99 -4.07
C PRO A 231 -8.07 5.68 -2.69
N TRP A 232 -9.06 6.46 -2.23
CA TRP A 232 -9.71 6.24 -0.93
C TRP A 232 -10.62 4.99 -0.92
N GLU A 233 -11.16 4.54 -2.06
CA GLU A 233 -11.91 3.28 -2.15
C GLU A 233 -10.99 2.08 -1.85
N VAL A 234 -9.73 2.14 -2.32
CA VAL A 234 -8.71 1.15 -1.96
C VAL A 234 -8.33 1.26 -0.49
N ALA A 235 -8.12 2.48 0.00
CA ALA A 235 -7.77 2.74 1.40
C ALA A 235 -8.84 2.23 2.38
N ASN A 236 -10.13 2.28 2.03
CA ASN A 236 -11.20 1.72 2.86
C ASN A 236 -11.04 0.21 3.08
N VAL A 237 -10.63 -0.54 2.05
CA VAL A 237 -10.36 -1.98 2.20
C VAL A 237 -9.09 -2.22 3.04
N ILE A 238 -8.09 -1.36 2.91
CA ILE A 238 -6.89 -1.41 3.77
C ILE A 238 -7.28 -1.15 5.24
N VAL A 239 -8.11 -0.15 5.52
CA VAL A 239 -8.64 0.11 6.89
C VAL A 239 -9.42 -1.09 7.42
N PHE A 240 -10.30 -1.70 6.62
CA PHE A 240 -11.00 -2.92 7.00
C PHE A 240 -10.02 -4.03 7.39
N LEU A 241 -8.99 -4.29 6.58
CA LEU A 241 -7.98 -5.31 6.86
C LEU A 241 -7.10 -4.95 8.07
N ALA A 242 -6.86 -3.67 8.33
CA ALA A 242 -6.11 -3.19 9.48
C ALA A 242 -6.91 -3.23 10.79
N SER A 243 -8.23 -3.24 10.72
CA SER A 243 -9.14 -3.21 11.87
C SER A 243 -9.49 -4.61 12.38
N ASP A 244 -10.16 -4.65 13.55
CA ASP A 244 -10.66 -5.89 14.14
C ASP A 244 -11.85 -6.49 13.37
N TYR A 245 -12.45 -5.77 12.41
CA TYR A 245 -13.47 -6.31 11.52
C TYR A 245 -12.96 -7.48 10.66
N SER A 246 -11.66 -7.58 10.44
CA SER A 246 -11.01 -8.67 9.72
C SER A 246 -10.22 -9.62 10.65
N SER A 247 -10.59 -9.71 11.94
CA SER A 247 -9.85 -10.45 12.96
C SER A 247 -9.62 -11.94 12.65
N TYR A 248 -10.45 -12.53 11.81
CA TYR A 248 -10.31 -13.94 11.38
C TYR A 248 -9.66 -14.10 10.00
N MET A 249 -9.10 -13.01 9.44
CA MET A 249 -8.49 -13.02 8.11
C MET A 249 -6.96 -12.88 8.20
N THR A 250 -6.25 -13.87 7.67
CA THR A 250 -4.80 -13.82 7.46
C THR A 250 -4.41 -14.65 6.23
N GLY A 251 -3.41 -14.21 5.47
CA GLY A 251 -2.97 -14.85 4.24
C GLY A 251 -3.83 -14.55 3.00
N GLU A 252 -4.85 -13.71 3.15
CA GLU A 252 -5.79 -13.38 2.08
C GLU A 252 -5.25 -12.28 1.16
N THR A 253 -5.64 -12.35 -0.10
CA THR A 253 -5.47 -11.25 -1.07
C THR A 253 -6.84 -10.81 -1.54
N VAL A 254 -7.27 -9.63 -1.08
CA VAL A 254 -8.60 -9.09 -1.37
C VAL A 254 -8.54 -8.23 -2.63
N SER A 255 -9.30 -8.64 -3.66
CA SER A 255 -9.45 -7.84 -4.88
C SER A 255 -10.22 -6.56 -4.60
N VAL A 256 -9.66 -5.41 -5.01
CA VAL A 256 -10.34 -4.11 -5.01
C VAL A 256 -10.52 -3.69 -6.46
N SER A 257 -11.51 -4.26 -7.11
CA SER A 257 -11.73 -4.16 -8.55
C SER A 257 -13.20 -4.28 -8.87
N SER A 258 -13.68 -3.50 -9.81
CA SER A 258 -15.01 -3.67 -10.40
C SER A 258 -15.04 -4.75 -11.50
N ARG A 259 -13.89 -5.33 -11.81
CA ARG A 259 -13.72 -6.39 -12.79
C ARG A 259 -13.19 -7.65 -12.11
N HIS A 260 -13.79 -8.79 -12.41
CA HIS A 260 -13.31 -10.09 -11.90
C HIS A 260 -11.83 -10.32 -12.27
N PRO A 261 -10.99 -10.78 -11.33
CA PRO A 261 -9.57 -11.12 -11.58
C PRO A 261 -9.39 -12.18 -12.65
#